data_353ddb01e443af1f294cdc75e43f6d4b
#
_entry.id   353ddb01e443af1f294cdc75e43f6d4b
#
_cell.length_a   1.000
_cell.length_b   1.000
_cell.length_c   1.000
_cell.angle_alpha   90.00
_cell.angle_beta   90.00
_cell.angle_gamma   90.00
#
_symmetry.space_group_name_H-M   'P 1'
#
loop_
_entity.id
_entity.type
_entity.pdbx_description
1 polymer ?
#
loop_
_entity_poly.entity_id
_entity_poly.type
_entity_poly.pdbx_seq_one_letter_code
_entity_poly.pdbx_strand_id
1 'polypeptide(L)'
;MNPRRPLTPETYYRLPWNLADNSITWLEPTTKCNLYCEGCYRENDPDGHRPLADVIRELETVRKLRRTDGISIAGGEPLIYPHIVELVRYVAAQGWKPIINSNGQALTPALVRDLTKAGLVGFTMHVDSHQKRPGWIGKTELELCELREKLANMIYEHSGGTVACAFNATIYRDTLDDIPMLTRWAQAHMDRVQTMVFILFRSVKAQAGFDCHAGGKPVDVGQLVYHLDHMETHKDILAQDVADKIREIDPDFEPCAFLNGTEDPRSMKWLLTLKVGDKDRTLGYLGPRFAELVQVFHHFFWGTYLAYTRPWLVRTAQALFPLALFSKSIRKVFLKWLKEPGKWTDCLHIQSIMIIQPCDVFEDGRQNMCDGCPDAILHKGRMVWSCRVDELVKYGTFITCTPRGGCCGTATQATPAESGANLPAEAAGTLPAAKPEAPLAVKPEASAPAVKQEVKAPAVKEEAPAAPIEMPAAAPQAPAPPAAKPKSAAKSKSGKPKASKAKGKK
;
A
#
# COMPACT_ATOMS: atom_id res chain seq x y z
N MET A 1 16.63 -27.26 11.50
CA MET A 1 16.38 -25.93 10.89
C MET A 1 17.00 -25.95 9.50
N ASN A 2 16.21 -25.79 8.44
CA ASN A 2 16.78 -25.57 7.11
C ASN A 2 17.64 -24.30 7.14
N PRO A 3 18.83 -24.29 6.53
CA PRO A 3 19.63 -23.09 6.47
C PRO A 3 18.81 -21.98 5.80
N ARG A 4 18.83 -20.77 6.38
CA ARG A 4 18.17 -19.59 5.80
C ARG A 4 18.58 -19.47 4.33
N ARG A 5 17.59 -19.48 3.42
CA ARG A 5 17.84 -19.21 2.00
C ARG A 5 17.88 -17.68 1.81
N PRO A 6 19.05 -17.08 1.56
CA PRO A 6 19.13 -15.63 1.44
C PRO A 6 18.34 -15.14 0.22
N LEU A 7 17.78 -13.96 0.34
CA LEU A 7 17.29 -13.21 -0.80
C LEU A 7 18.51 -12.69 -1.58
N THR A 8 18.53 -12.96 -2.89
CA THR A 8 19.67 -12.65 -3.75
C THR A 8 19.25 -11.65 -4.82
N PRO A 9 19.45 -10.33 -4.61
CA PRO A 9 18.98 -9.28 -5.53
C PRO A 9 19.41 -9.52 -6.97
N GLU A 10 20.61 -10.04 -7.18
CA GLU A 10 21.19 -10.32 -8.51
C GLU A 10 20.38 -11.35 -9.33
N THR A 11 19.50 -12.11 -8.65
CA THR A 11 18.64 -13.11 -9.31
C THR A 11 17.23 -12.59 -9.63
N TYR A 12 16.87 -11.41 -9.16
CA TYR A 12 15.55 -10.81 -9.35
C TYR A 12 15.61 -9.68 -10.38
N TYR A 13 14.47 -9.37 -10.98
CA TYR A 13 14.35 -8.23 -11.88
C TYR A 13 14.33 -6.92 -11.09
N ARG A 14 15.34 -6.06 -11.26
CA ARG A 14 15.29 -4.71 -10.74
C ARG A 14 14.28 -3.92 -11.54
N LEU A 15 13.19 -3.46 -10.91
CA LEU A 15 12.16 -2.64 -11.55
C LEU A 15 12.78 -1.34 -12.07
N PRO A 16 12.57 -0.98 -13.35
CA PRO A 16 13.27 0.13 -13.99
C PRO A 16 12.68 1.50 -13.63
N TRP A 17 11.89 1.54 -12.57
CA TRP A 17 11.18 2.73 -12.12
C TRP A 17 12.14 3.79 -11.59
N ASN A 18 11.79 5.04 -11.85
CA ASN A 18 12.49 6.23 -11.37
C ASN A 18 11.47 7.35 -11.06
N LEU A 19 11.93 8.53 -10.64
CA LEU A 19 11.01 9.61 -10.27
C LEU A 19 10.21 10.16 -11.46
N ALA A 20 10.76 10.14 -12.67
CA ALA A 20 10.11 10.69 -13.86
C ALA A 20 9.26 9.66 -14.63
N ASP A 21 9.53 8.36 -14.46
CA ASP A 21 8.85 7.28 -15.17
C ASP A 21 8.61 6.10 -14.22
N ASN A 22 7.35 5.85 -13.90
CA ASN A 22 6.98 4.92 -12.85
C ASN A 22 5.63 4.25 -13.14
N SER A 23 5.27 3.27 -12.32
CA SER A 23 3.96 2.63 -12.43
C SER A 23 2.85 3.42 -11.71
N ILE A 24 3.16 4.05 -10.58
CA ILE A 24 2.18 4.75 -9.72
C ILE A 24 2.70 6.12 -9.35
N THR A 25 1.77 7.04 -9.07
CA THR A 25 2.02 8.32 -8.40
C THR A 25 1.09 8.44 -7.21
N TRP A 26 1.62 8.89 -6.08
CA TRP A 26 0.88 9.11 -4.84
C TRP A 26 0.20 10.46 -4.85
N LEU A 27 -1.06 10.52 -4.42
CA LEU A 27 -1.87 11.72 -4.35
C LEU A 27 -2.62 11.78 -3.01
N GLU A 28 -2.56 12.91 -2.33
CA GLU A 28 -3.24 13.12 -1.06
C GLU A 28 -4.25 14.28 -1.16
N PRO A 29 -5.53 13.98 -1.47
CA PRO A 29 -6.56 15.01 -1.53
C PRO A 29 -6.95 15.52 -0.14
N THR A 30 -6.57 14.80 0.90
CA THR A 30 -6.87 15.17 2.28
C THR A 30 -5.80 14.63 3.24
N THR A 31 -5.49 15.39 4.28
CA THR A 31 -4.73 14.92 5.45
C THR A 31 -5.64 14.56 6.62
N LYS A 32 -6.96 14.84 6.52
CA LYS A 32 -7.97 14.44 7.51
C LYS A 32 -8.15 12.91 7.51
N CYS A 33 -8.21 12.33 8.71
CA CYS A 33 -8.45 10.89 8.89
C CYS A 33 -9.51 10.65 9.97
N ASN A 34 -10.27 9.58 9.83
CA ASN A 34 -11.29 9.11 10.78
C ASN A 34 -10.78 7.99 11.70
N LEU A 35 -9.48 7.69 11.64
CA LEU A 35 -8.84 6.62 12.40
C LEU A 35 -7.50 7.10 12.94
N TYR A 36 -7.05 6.51 14.03
CA TYR A 36 -5.68 6.63 14.53
C TYR A 36 -4.93 5.32 14.28
N CYS A 37 -3.76 5.42 13.64
CA CYS A 37 -2.84 4.31 13.46
C CYS A 37 -1.53 4.65 14.16
N GLU A 38 -0.99 3.69 14.90
CA GLU A 38 0.33 3.82 15.50
C GLU A 38 1.39 3.91 14.39
N GLY A 39 2.31 4.86 14.50
CA GLY A 39 3.35 5.05 13.50
C GLY A 39 2.86 5.50 12.12
N CYS A 40 1.69 6.13 12.04
CA CYS A 40 1.21 6.72 10.80
C CYS A 40 2.23 7.72 10.25
N TYR A 41 2.53 7.66 8.96
CA TYR A 41 3.49 8.55 8.32
C TYR A 41 2.94 9.97 8.10
N ARG A 42 1.63 10.18 8.32
CA ARG A 42 0.93 11.44 8.05
C ARG A 42 0.25 11.99 9.30
N GLU A 43 0.45 13.27 9.58
CA GLU A 43 -0.31 13.98 10.61
C GLU A 43 -1.78 14.13 10.22
N ASN A 44 -2.67 13.86 11.18
CA ASN A 44 -4.10 14.01 10.98
C ASN A 44 -4.51 15.47 11.25
N ASP A 45 -4.90 16.18 10.20
CA ASP A 45 -5.42 17.54 10.27
C ASP A 45 -6.96 17.50 10.12
N PRO A 46 -7.73 17.93 11.14
CA PRO A 46 -9.19 17.95 11.08
C PRO A 46 -9.75 18.80 9.92
N ASP A 47 -9.02 19.82 9.48
CA ASP A 47 -9.40 20.73 8.40
C ASP A 47 -8.66 20.41 7.08
N GLY A 48 -8.00 19.25 7.02
CA GLY A 48 -7.09 18.85 5.97
C GLY A 48 -7.72 18.50 4.61
N HIS A 49 -9.02 18.76 4.37
CA HIS A 49 -9.63 18.59 3.04
C HIS A 49 -9.16 19.68 2.08
N ARG A 50 -8.53 19.27 1.00
CA ARG A 50 -8.07 20.19 -0.04
C ARG A 50 -9.21 20.51 -1.04
N PRO A 51 -9.31 21.74 -1.57
CA PRO A 51 -10.23 22.04 -2.66
C PRO A 51 -9.95 21.13 -3.88
N LEU A 52 -11.00 20.58 -4.50
CA LEU A 52 -10.85 19.69 -5.66
C LEU A 52 -10.07 20.34 -6.81
N ALA A 53 -10.28 21.64 -7.04
CA ALA A 53 -9.56 22.37 -8.07
C ALA A 53 -8.04 22.39 -7.85
N ASP A 54 -7.58 22.41 -6.59
CA ASP A 54 -6.16 22.38 -6.23
C ASP A 54 -5.57 21.00 -6.47
N VAL A 55 -6.32 19.94 -6.13
CA VAL A 55 -5.93 18.56 -6.38
C VAL A 55 -5.84 18.28 -7.88
N ILE A 56 -6.75 18.83 -8.68
CA ILE A 56 -6.70 18.73 -10.15
C ILE A 56 -5.48 19.44 -10.71
N ARG A 57 -5.18 20.68 -10.26
CA ARG A 57 -3.95 21.40 -10.70
C ARG A 57 -2.67 20.65 -10.32
N GLU A 58 -2.67 19.96 -9.20
CA GLU A 58 -1.56 19.08 -8.84
C GLU A 58 -1.40 17.95 -9.83
N LEU A 59 -2.48 17.26 -10.19
CA LEU A 59 -2.45 16.18 -11.19
C LEU A 59 -1.99 16.66 -12.58
N GLU A 60 -2.38 17.87 -12.99
CA GLU A 60 -1.90 18.48 -14.22
C GLU A 60 -0.38 18.75 -14.19
N THR A 61 0.14 19.12 -13.02
CA THR A 61 1.58 19.29 -12.81
C THR A 61 2.30 17.94 -12.81
N VAL A 62 1.75 16.94 -12.11
CA VAL A 62 2.26 15.56 -12.12
C VAL A 62 2.38 15.03 -13.55
N ARG A 63 1.39 15.26 -14.42
CA ARG A 63 1.42 14.83 -15.83
C ARG A 63 2.63 15.37 -16.60
N LYS A 64 3.10 16.57 -16.24
CA LYS A 64 4.27 17.19 -16.88
C LYS A 64 5.59 16.64 -16.34
N LEU A 65 5.61 16.19 -15.09
CA LEU A 65 6.82 15.79 -14.39
C LEU A 65 7.06 14.28 -14.40
N ARG A 66 5.98 13.47 -14.50
CA ARG A 66 6.05 12.03 -14.28
C ARG A 66 5.10 11.28 -15.21
N ARG A 67 5.63 10.30 -15.92
CA ARG A 67 4.82 9.28 -16.60
C ARG A 67 4.40 8.24 -15.58
N THR A 68 3.13 7.90 -15.57
CA THR A 68 2.56 6.94 -14.61
C THR A 68 1.32 6.27 -15.18
N ASP A 69 1.12 4.99 -14.87
CA ASP A 69 -0.05 4.20 -15.26
C ASP A 69 -1.22 4.44 -14.30
N GLY A 70 -0.92 4.62 -13.01
CA GLY A 70 -1.93 4.76 -11.97
C GLY A 70 -1.70 5.93 -11.03
N ILE A 71 -2.80 6.42 -10.45
CA ILE A 71 -2.81 7.39 -9.35
C ILE A 71 -3.30 6.69 -8.10
N SER A 72 -2.43 6.61 -7.11
CA SER A 72 -2.68 6.04 -5.79
C SER A 72 -3.20 7.13 -4.87
N ILE A 73 -4.53 7.19 -4.70
CA ILE A 73 -5.22 8.21 -3.90
C ILE A 73 -5.18 7.78 -2.43
N ALA A 74 -4.56 8.57 -1.60
CA ALA A 74 -4.25 8.27 -0.20
C ALA A 74 -4.31 9.53 0.69
N GLY A 75 -3.40 9.67 1.64
CA GLY A 75 -3.30 10.80 2.56
C GLY A 75 -3.76 10.42 3.96
N GLY A 76 -4.70 11.15 4.57
CA GLY A 76 -5.39 10.73 5.78
C GLY A 76 -6.31 9.56 5.47
N GLU A 77 -7.61 9.83 5.25
CA GLU A 77 -8.56 8.81 4.77
C GLU A 77 -9.31 9.32 3.52
N PRO A 78 -8.99 8.82 2.33
CA PRO A 78 -9.57 9.34 1.09
C PRO A 78 -11.09 9.07 0.97
N LEU A 79 -11.66 8.05 1.61
CA LEU A 79 -13.09 7.78 1.54
C LEU A 79 -13.96 8.79 2.28
N ILE A 80 -13.38 9.63 3.17
CA ILE A 80 -14.08 10.75 3.79
C ILE A 80 -13.87 12.06 3.04
N TYR A 81 -13.08 12.08 1.96
CA TYR A 81 -12.92 13.26 1.12
C TYR A 81 -14.21 13.55 0.36
N PRO A 82 -14.82 14.76 0.50
CA PRO A 82 -16.16 15.02 -0.03
C PRO A 82 -16.31 14.81 -1.54
N HIS A 83 -15.23 14.99 -2.30
CA HIS A 83 -15.18 14.88 -3.75
C HIS A 83 -14.51 13.61 -4.26
N ILE A 84 -14.47 12.53 -3.46
CA ILE A 84 -13.73 11.31 -3.83
C ILE A 84 -14.22 10.68 -5.14
N VAL A 85 -15.54 10.63 -5.37
CA VAL A 85 -16.13 10.04 -6.59
C VAL A 85 -15.81 10.90 -7.81
N GLU A 86 -15.87 12.22 -7.67
CA GLU A 86 -15.51 13.17 -8.73
C GLU A 86 -14.03 13.08 -9.09
N LEU A 87 -13.15 13.00 -8.08
CA LEU A 87 -11.72 12.82 -8.25
C LEU A 87 -11.38 11.53 -8.99
N VAL A 88 -11.97 10.40 -8.58
CA VAL A 88 -11.81 9.10 -9.25
C VAL A 88 -12.24 9.19 -10.72
N ARG A 89 -13.39 9.83 -10.99
CA ARG A 89 -13.88 10.02 -12.37
C ARG A 89 -12.91 10.89 -13.18
N TYR A 90 -12.37 11.96 -12.60
CA TYR A 90 -11.38 12.80 -13.25
C TYR A 90 -10.13 12.00 -13.60
N VAL A 91 -9.54 11.27 -12.64
CA VAL A 91 -8.35 10.45 -12.83
C VAL A 91 -8.56 9.42 -13.96
N ALA A 92 -9.70 8.71 -13.93
CA ALA A 92 -10.04 7.73 -14.96
C ALA A 92 -10.22 8.38 -16.35
N ALA A 93 -10.87 9.54 -16.44
CA ALA A 93 -11.05 10.28 -17.68
C ALA A 93 -9.72 10.79 -18.29
N GLN A 94 -8.68 10.95 -17.44
CA GLN A 94 -7.35 11.29 -17.89
C GLN A 94 -6.55 10.08 -18.44
N GLY A 95 -7.13 8.88 -18.44
CA GLY A 95 -6.45 7.64 -18.86
C GLY A 95 -5.61 6.98 -17.79
N TRP A 96 -5.54 7.52 -16.58
CA TRP A 96 -4.88 6.88 -15.45
C TRP A 96 -5.78 5.86 -14.76
N LYS A 97 -5.18 4.89 -14.08
CA LYS A 97 -5.86 3.94 -13.22
C LYS A 97 -6.01 4.52 -11.79
N PRO A 98 -7.23 4.92 -11.36
CA PRO A 98 -7.41 5.36 -9.98
C PRO A 98 -7.39 4.14 -9.05
N ILE A 99 -6.59 4.24 -7.97
CA ILE A 99 -6.44 3.26 -6.91
C ILE A 99 -6.65 4.00 -5.59
N ILE A 100 -7.46 3.47 -4.69
CA ILE A 100 -7.72 4.09 -3.38
C ILE A 100 -7.01 3.30 -2.29
N ASN A 101 -6.15 3.97 -1.52
CA ASN A 101 -5.56 3.43 -0.30
C ASN A 101 -6.38 3.93 0.90
N SER A 102 -7.02 3.02 1.60
CA SER A 102 -8.00 3.36 2.63
C SER A 102 -7.93 2.45 3.84
N ASN A 103 -8.32 2.96 4.98
CA ASN A 103 -8.57 2.15 6.17
C ASN A 103 -9.91 1.37 6.08
N GLY A 104 -10.77 1.66 5.12
CA GLY A 104 -12.05 0.99 4.89
C GLY A 104 -13.16 1.33 5.89
N GLN A 105 -12.93 2.19 6.90
CA GLN A 105 -13.93 2.49 7.94
C GLN A 105 -15.16 3.21 7.38
N ALA A 106 -14.99 4.02 6.33
CA ALA A 106 -16.06 4.76 5.67
C ALA A 106 -16.63 4.02 4.43
N LEU A 107 -16.14 2.80 4.15
CA LEU A 107 -16.59 2.06 2.97
C LEU A 107 -18.03 1.56 3.14
N THR A 108 -18.85 1.81 2.12
CA THR A 108 -20.23 1.34 2.07
C THR A 108 -20.53 0.68 0.73
N PRO A 109 -21.53 -0.20 0.64
CA PRO A 109 -21.97 -0.79 -0.62
C PRO A 109 -22.31 0.24 -1.71
N ALA A 110 -22.92 1.35 -1.33
CA ALA A 110 -23.25 2.43 -2.26
C ALA A 110 -21.98 3.10 -2.79
N LEU A 111 -21.03 3.44 -1.91
CA LEU A 111 -19.79 4.07 -2.30
C LEU A 111 -18.93 3.18 -3.21
N VAL A 112 -18.88 1.84 -2.95
CA VAL A 112 -18.21 0.90 -3.86
C VAL A 112 -18.82 0.96 -5.26
N ARG A 113 -20.16 0.94 -5.38
CA ARG A 113 -20.83 1.03 -6.68
C ARG A 113 -20.54 2.36 -7.39
N ASP A 114 -20.55 3.48 -6.67
CA ASP A 114 -20.35 4.80 -7.25
C ASP A 114 -18.89 4.99 -7.70
N LEU A 115 -17.92 4.54 -6.92
CA LEU A 115 -16.51 4.53 -7.28
C LEU A 115 -16.23 3.59 -8.48
N THR A 116 -16.88 2.43 -8.52
CA THR A 116 -16.78 1.51 -9.66
C THR A 116 -17.28 2.16 -10.94
N LYS A 117 -18.46 2.82 -10.90
CA LYS A 117 -19.01 3.58 -12.04
C LYS A 117 -18.13 4.76 -12.43
N ALA A 118 -17.43 5.36 -11.48
CA ALA A 118 -16.48 6.44 -11.72
C ALA A 118 -15.17 5.96 -12.38
N GLY A 119 -14.94 4.64 -12.46
CA GLY A 119 -13.77 4.05 -13.13
C GLY A 119 -12.67 3.57 -12.20
N LEU A 120 -12.94 3.39 -10.90
CA LEU A 120 -11.99 2.84 -9.95
C LEU A 120 -11.45 1.49 -10.43
N VAL A 121 -10.14 1.28 -10.33
CA VAL A 121 -9.46 0.04 -10.73
C VAL A 121 -9.15 -0.85 -9.55
N GLY A 122 -8.81 -0.28 -8.40
CA GLY A 122 -8.45 -1.06 -7.22
C GLY A 122 -8.59 -0.32 -5.90
N PHE A 123 -8.76 -1.12 -4.85
CA PHE A 123 -8.59 -0.71 -3.47
C PHE A 123 -7.35 -1.37 -2.88
N THR A 124 -6.63 -0.63 -2.07
CA THR A 124 -5.62 -1.13 -1.14
C THR A 124 -6.11 -0.83 0.27
N MET A 125 -6.59 -1.84 0.97
CA MET A 125 -7.15 -1.71 2.31
C MET A 125 -6.08 -1.90 3.37
N HIS A 126 -5.90 -0.93 4.26
CA HIS A 126 -4.95 -1.01 5.36
C HIS A 126 -5.66 -1.50 6.62
N VAL A 127 -5.34 -2.72 7.05
CA VAL A 127 -5.90 -3.35 8.25
C VAL A 127 -4.77 -4.03 9.03
N ASP A 128 -4.52 -3.58 10.25
CA ASP A 128 -3.61 -4.21 11.22
C ASP A 128 -4.06 -3.97 12.66
N SER A 129 -3.42 -4.64 13.62
CA SER A 129 -3.78 -4.61 15.04
C SER A 129 -3.39 -3.32 15.77
N HIS A 130 -2.46 -2.53 15.20
CA HIS A 130 -2.00 -1.27 15.78
C HIS A 130 -2.86 -0.05 15.40
N GLN A 131 -4.04 -0.31 14.83
CA GLN A 131 -5.04 0.70 14.51
C GLN A 131 -6.07 0.81 15.65
N LYS A 132 -6.35 2.03 16.13
CA LYS A 132 -7.45 2.28 17.09
C LYS A 132 -8.80 2.31 16.37
N ARG A 133 -9.16 1.17 15.77
CA ARG A 133 -10.37 1.01 14.94
C ARG A 133 -11.58 0.75 15.82
N PRO A 134 -12.66 1.57 15.77
CA PRO A 134 -13.89 1.35 16.53
C PRO A 134 -14.45 -0.06 16.29
N GLY A 135 -14.77 -0.76 17.37
CA GLY A 135 -15.27 -2.14 17.35
C GLY A 135 -14.19 -3.23 17.15
N TRP A 136 -12.92 -2.84 16.89
CA TRP A 136 -11.82 -3.76 16.63
C TRP A 136 -10.56 -3.47 17.48
N ILE A 137 -10.65 -2.56 18.45
CA ILE A 137 -9.53 -2.22 19.34
C ILE A 137 -9.13 -3.45 20.16
N GLY A 138 -7.81 -3.74 20.19
CA GLY A 138 -7.24 -4.88 20.92
C GLY A 138 -7.47 -6.25 20.28
N LYS A 139 -7.97 -6.28 19.04
CA LYS A 139 -8.07 -7.51 18.25
C LYS A 139 -6.74 -7.92 17.66
N THR A 140 -6.49 -9.22 17.68
CA THR A 140 -5.32 -9.85 17.05
C THR A 140 -5.40 -9.81 15.52
N GLU A 141 -4.27 -10.02 14.85
CA GLU A 141 -4.24 -10.13 13.38
C GLU A 141 -5.15 -11.26 12.86
N LEU A 142 -5.26 -12.36 13.61
CA LEU A 142 -6.17 -13.45 13.28
C LEU A 142 -7.65 -13.02 13.34
N GLU A 143 -8.06 -12.33 14.41
CA GLU A 143 -9.43 -11.81 14.53
C GLU A 143 -9.75 -10.76 13.48
N LEU A 144 -8.76 -9.93 13.09
CA LEU A 144 -8.90 -8.94 12.04
C LEU A 144 -9.06 -9.55 10.64
N CYS A 145 -8.79 -10.84 10.45
CA CYS A 145 -9.10 -11.54 9.21
C CYS A 145 -10.61 -11.53 8.90
N GLU A 146 -11.48 -11.51 9.93
CA GLU A 146 -12.94 -11.33 9.75
C GLU A 146 -13.27 -9.97 9.12
N LEU A 147 -12.60 -8.90 9.57
CA LEU A 147 -12.77 -7.57 8.98
C LEU A 147 -12.27 -7.52 7.54
N ARG A 148 -11.09 -8.11 7.28
CA ARG A 148 -10.53 -8.19 5.92
C ARG A 148 -11.48 -8.93 4.98
N GLU A 149 -12.08 -10.03 5.45
CA GLU A 149 -13.06 -10.78 4.66
C GLU A 149 -14.33 -9.97 4.38
N LYS A 150 -14.88 -9.25 5.38
CA LYS A 150 -16.03 -8.36 5.20
C LYS A 150 -15.75 -7.29 4.14
N LEU A 151 -14.59 -6.65 4.18
CA LEU A 151 -14.20 -5.63 3.22
C LEU A 151 -13.99 -6.23 1.82
N ALA A 152 -13.31 -7.37 1.70
CA ALA A 152 -13.07 -8.04 0.43
C ALA A 152 -14.39 -8.48 -0.23
N ASN A 153 -15.32 -9.04 0.55
CA ASN A 153 -16.64 -9.44 0.07
C ASN A 153 -17.44 -8.21 -0.40
N MET A 154 -17.47 -7.13 0.39
CA MET A 154 -18.15 -5.89 0.01
C MET A 154 -17.63 -5.33 -1.32
N ILE A 155 -16.30 -5.27 -1.48
CA ILE A 155 -15.69 -4.80 -2.74
C ILE A 155 -16.06 -5.72 -3.89
N TYR A 156 -15.93 -7.04 -3.72
CA TYR A 156 -16.19 -8.02 -4.76
C TYR A 156 -17.64 -7.99 -5.22
N GLU A 157 -18.58 -8.04 -4.29
CA GLU A 157 -20.03 -8.11 -4.58
C GLU A 157 -20.53 -6.82 -5.24
N HIS A 158 -20.16 -5.66 -4.68
CA HIS A 158 -20.71 -4.39 -5.13
C HIS A 158 -19.96 -3.74 -6.30
N SER A 159 -18.77 -4.27 -6.65
CA SER A 159 -18.09 -3.94 -7.91
C SER A 159 -18.38 -4.94 -9.04
N GLY A 160 -19.12 -6.03 -8.78
CA GLY A 160 -19.26 -7.15 -9.70
C GLY A 160 -17.93 -7.84 -10.00
N GLY A 161 -16.99 -7.81 -9.05
CA GLY A 161 -15.65 -8.39 -9.16
C GLY A 161 -14.74 -7.71 -10.18
N THR A 162 -15.04 -6.48 -10.59
CA THR A 162 -14.26 -5.72 -11.59
C THR A 162 -13.17 -4.84 -10.97
N VAL A 163 -13.27 -4.53 -9.67
CA VAL A 163 -12.30 -3.74 -8.91
C VAL A 163 -11.36 -4.68 -8.17
N ALA A 164 -10.06 -4.44 -8.28
CA ALA A 164 -9.04 -5.22 -7.57
C ALA A 164 -9.07 -4.89 -6.07
N CYS A 165 -8.75 -5.89 -5.25
CA CYS A 165 -8.62 -5.74 -3.81
C CYS A 165 -7.24 -6.17 -3.35
N ALA A 166 -6.54 -5.28 -2.68
CA ALA A 166 -5.29 -5.53 -1.98
C ALA A 166 -5.44 -5.23 -0.48
N PHE A 167 -4.68 -5.92 0.35
CA PHE A 167 -4.58 -5.60 1.78
C PHE A 167 -3.14 -5.27 2.14
N ASN A 168 -2.98 -4.18 2.89
CA ASN A 168 -1.75 -3.83 3.58
C ASN A 168 -1.87 -4.22 5.05
N ALA A 169 -0.81 -4.77 5.61
CA ALA A 169 -0.60 -4.90 7.04
C ALA A 169 0.77 -4.32 7.38
N THR A 170 0.82 -3.42 8.35
CA THR A 170 2.09 -2.99 8.92
C THR A 170 2.60 -4.09 9.84
N ILE A 171 3.85 -4.48 9.65
CA ILE A 171 4.49 -5.54 10.43
C ILE A 171 5.40 -4.90 11.48
N TYR A 172 5.04 -5.12 12.71
CA TYR A 172 5.81 -4.77 13.90
C TYR A 172 6.55 -5.99 14.44
N ARG A 173 7.40 -5.82 15.43
CA ARG A 173 8.17 -6.93 15.98
C ARG A 173 7.27 -7.99 16.61
N ASP A 174 6.19 -7.58 17.27
CA ASP A 174 5.20 -8.43 17.92
C ASP A 174 4.24 -9.11 16.95
N THR A 175 4.07 -8.58 15.73
CA THR A 175 3.20 -9.17 14.69
C THR A 175 3.97 -9.93 13.60
N LEU A 176 5.30 -10.03 13.71
CA LEU A 176 6.13 -10.74 12.72
C LEU A 176 5.73 -12.22 12.60
N ASP A 177 5.34 -12.84 13.70
CA ASP A 177 4.94 -14.26 13.75
C ASP A 177 3.54 -14.51 13.17
N ASP A 178 2.75 -13.47 12.89
CA ASP A 178 1.44 -13.58 12.24
C ASP A 178 1.53 -13.71 10.70
N ILE A 179 2.68 -13.44 10.10
CA ILE A 179 2.87 -13.48 8.63
C ILE A 179 2.47 -14.80 8.00
N PRO A 180 2.81 -15.99 8.56
CA PRO A 180 2.35 -17.26 8.00
C PRO A 180 0.82 -17.37 7.97
N MET A 181 0.14 -16.93 9.02
CA MET A 181 -1.32 -16.94 9.12
C MET A 181 -1.94 -16.00 8.09
N LEU A 182 -1.46 -14.75 8.00
CA LEU A 182 -1.93 -13.77 7.02
C LEU A 182 -1.70 -14.23 5.56
N THR A 183 -0.58 -14.89 5.29
CA THR A 183 -0.28 -15.46 3.97
C THR A 183 -1.25 -16.58 3.61
N ARG A 184 -1.60 -17.46 4.56
CA ARG A 184 -2.63 -18.50 4.35
C ARG A 184 -4.00 -17.89 4.13
N TRP A 185 -4.35 -16.88 4.92
CA TRP A 185 -5.61 -16.16 4.75
C TRP A 185 -5.72 -15.56 3.34
N ALA A 186 -4.67 -14.86 2.88
CA ALA A 186 -4.63 -14.29 1.54
C ALA A 186 -4.75 -15.39 0.45
N GLN A 187 -4.10 -16.54 0.63
CA GLN A 187 -4.22 -17.70 -0.24
C GLN A 187 -5.66 -18.19 -0.34
N ALA A 188 -6.34 -18.37 0.79
CA ALA A 188 -7.72 -18.86 0.84
C ALA A 188 -8.72 -17.89 0.18
N HIS A 189 -8.35 -16.63 -0.01
CA HIS A 189 -9.17 -15.58 -0.60
C HIS A 189 -8.65 -15.05 -1.95
N MET A 190 -7.75 -15.77 -2.64
CA MET A 190 -7.10 -15.26 -3.85
C MET A 190 -8.06 -15.04 -5.05
N ASP A 191 -9.27 -15.55 -4.97
CA ASP A 191 -10.35 -15.26 -5.94
C ASP A 191 -10.85 -13.80 -5.83
N ARG A 192 -10.69 -13.14 -4.71
CA ARG A 192 -11.15 -11.77 -4.43
C ARG A 192 -10.07 -10.86 -3.85
N VAL A 193 -8.97 -11.39 -3.35
CA VAL A 193 -7.80 -10.64 -2.84
C VAL A 193 -6.63 -10.90 -3.77
N GLN A 194 -6.28 -9.92 -4.61
CA GLN A 194 -5.24 -10.06 -5.62
C GLN A 194 -3.85 -9.77 -5.08
N THR A 195 -3.76 -9.02 -3.99
CA THR A 195 -2.44 -8.65 -3.42
C THR A 195 -2.50 -8.62 -1.91
N MET A 196 -1.45 -9.15 -1.27
CA MET A 196 -1.16 -8.96 0.15
C MET A 196 0.17 -8.23 0.28
N VAL A 197 0.21 -7.13 1.03
CA VAL A 197 1.39 -6.29 1.22
C VAL A 197 1.77 -6.28 2.69
N PHE A 198 3.00 -6.63 2.98
CA PHE A 198 3.63 -6.53 4.29
C PHE A 198 4.52 -5.29 4.30
N ILE A 199 4.12 -4.25 5.04
CA ILE A 199 4.88 -3.01 5.18
C ILE A 199 5.65 -3.08 6.50
N LEU A 200 6.96 -3.05 6.45
CA LEU A 200 7.79 -3.13 7.64
C LEU A 200 7.77 -1.80 8.37
N PHE A 201 7.41 -1.82 9.65
CA PHE A 201 7.40 -0.61 10.44
C PHE A 201 8.81 -0.01 10.57
N ARG A 202 8.89 1.30 10.45
CA ARG A 202 10.11 2.09 10.69
C ARG A 202 9.77 3.32 11.51
N SER A 203 10.35 3.42 12.69
CA SER A 203 10.29 4.64 13.49
C SER A 203 11.38 5.62 13.03
N VAL A 204 11.05 6.91 12.95
CA VAL A 204 12.05 7.98 12.75
C VAL A 204 12.86 8.22 14.01
N LYS A 205 12.46 7.73 15.15
CA LYS A 205 13.38 7.55 16.26
C LYS A 205 14.48 6.58 15.82
N ALA A 206 15.22 7.03 14.84
CA ALA A 206 16.52 6.49 14.63
C ALA A 206 17.26 6.74 15.95
N GLN A 207 16.94 5.91 16.96
CA GLN A 207 18.00 5.48 17.80
C GLN A 207 18.51 6.50 18.82
N ALA A 208 18.44 6.11 20.01
CA ALA A 208 19.37 6.53 21.03
C ALA A 208 20.79 6.43 20.44
N GLY A 209 21.33 7.48 19.86
CA GLY A 209 22.66 7.46 19.24
C GLY A 209 22.86 8.44 18.10
N PHE A 210 21.80 9.10 17.63
CA PHE A 210 21.90 10.11 16.58
C PHE A 210 21.42 11.48 17.06
N ASP A 211 22.05 12.52 16.57
CA ASP A 211 21.52 13.87 16.57
C ASP A 211 20.85 14.14 15.23
N CYS A 212 19.65 14.71 15.26
CA CYS A 212 18.86 14.99 14.08
C CYS A 212 18.93 16.48 13.72
N HIS A 213 19.14 16.76 12.45
CA HIS A 213 19.28 18.11 11.92
C HIS A 213 18.40 18.30 10.70
N ALA A 214 17.88 19.51 10.51
CA ALA A 214 17.23 19.95 9.29
C ALA A 214 17.88 21.25 8.81
N GLY A 215 18.40 21.27 7.58
CA GLY A 215 19.16 22.43 7.07
C GLY A 215 20.35 22.82 7.95
N GLY A 216 21.02 21.84 8.55
CA GLY A 216 22.17 22.05 9.44
C GLY A 216 21.80 22.51 10.86
N LYS A 217 20.52 22.69 11.21
CA LYS A 217 20.06 23.06 12.54
C LYS A 217 19.51 21.84 13.28
N PRO A 218 19.82 21.69 14.59
CA PRO A 218 19.21 20.64 15.40
C PRO A 218 17.68 20.74 15.38
N VAL A 219 16.99 19.60 15.29
CA VAL A 219 15.53 19.51 15.31
C VAL A 219 15.05 18.47 16.30
N ASP A 220 13.87 18.76 16.89
CA ASP A 220 13.18 17.80 17.73
C ASP A 220 12.27 16.91 16.86
N VAL A 221 12.71 15.66 16.65
CA VAL A 221 11.96 14.67 15.88
C VAL A 221 10.71 14.15 16.59
N GLY A 222 10.56 14.41 17.89
CA GLY A 222 9.36 14.09 18.66
C GLY A 222 8.08 14.77 18.13
N GLN A 223 8.23 15.78 17.29
CA GLN A 223 7.10 16.41 16.60
C GLN A 223 6.56 15.64 15.40
N LEU A 224 7.25 14.59 14.93
CA LEU A 224 6.80 13.75 13.82
C LEU A 224 5.92 12.62 14.34
N VAL A 225 4.78 12.38 13.69
CA VAL A 225 3.76 11.42 14.13
C VAL A 225 4.29 9.98 14.16
N TYR A 226 5.22 9.66 13.27
CA TYR A 226 5.88 8.36 13.20
C TYR A 226 7.09 8.22 14.14
N HIS A 227 7.31 9.20 15.02
CA HIS A 227 8.21 9.09 16.16
C HIS A 227 7.47 8.46 17.33
N LEU A 228 7.82 7.24 17.71
CA LEU A 228 7.21 6.53 18.82
C LEU A 228 8.22 6.33 19.94
N ASP A 229 8.02 7.02 21.07
CA ASP A 229 8.94 7.03 22.20
C ASP A 229 9.16 5.66 22.86
N HIS A 230 8.10 4.83 22.86
CA HIS A 230 8.11 3.51 23.48
C HIS A 230 8.69 2.41 22.59
N MET A 231 8.87 2.69 21.31
CA MET A 231 9.52 1.74 20.39
C MET A 231 11.02 1.76 20.70
N GLU A 232 11.50 0.64 21.22
CA GLU A 232 12.91 0.42 21.33
C GLU A 232 13.56 0.46 19.95
N THR A 233 14.74 1.06 19.92
CA THR A 233 15.58 1.21 18.73
C THR A 233 16.16 -0.13 18.34
N HIS A 234 15.37 -0.97 17.69
CA HIS A 234 15.87 -2.32 17.42
C HIS A 234 16.13 -2.55 15.97
N LYS A 235 17.04 -3.47 15.82
CA LYS A 235 17.31 -4.11 14.54
C LYS A 235 16.01 -4.27 13.81
N ASP A 236 15.83 -3.44 12.85
CA ASP A 236 14.64 -3.39 12.06
C ASP A 236 14.37 -4.73 11.43
N ILE A 237 13.10 -5.06 11.30
CA ILE A 237 12.68 -6.21 10.51
C ILE A 237 13.12 -5.96 9.07
N LEU A 238 13.76 -6.94 8.47
CA LEU A 238 14.20 -6.87 7.07
C LEU A 238 13.25 -7.67 6.17
N ALA A 239 13.27 -7.37 4.89
CA ALA A 239 12.53 -8.14 3.88
C ALA A 239 12.89 -9.64 3.92
N GLN A 240 14.12 -9.98 4.33
CA GLN A 240 14.57 -11.35 4.55
C GLN A 240 13.76 -12.04 5.66
N ASP A 241 13.51 -11.36 6.79
CA ASP A 241 12.80 -11.96 7.93
C ASP A 241 11.35 -12.31 7.54
N VAL A 242 10.69 -11.43 6.79
CA VAL A 242 9.34 -11.67 6.25
C VAL A 242 9.34 -12.83 5.25
N ALA A 243 10.32 -12.88 4.35
CA ALA A 243 10.44 -13.97 3.38
C ALA A 243 10.67 -15.31 4.09
N ASP A 244 11.47 -15.34 5.15
CA ASP A 244 11.72 -16.54 5.95
C ASP A 244 10.43 -16.99 6.66
N LYS A 245 9.63 -16.07 7.20
CA LYS A 245 8.31 -16.38 7.79
C LYS A 245 7.32 -16.95 6.77
N ILE A 246 7.28 -16.41 5.55
CA ILE A 246 6.44 -16.98 4.49
C ILE A 246 6.91 -18.39 4.12
N ARG A 247 8.21 -18.63 4.08
CA ARG A 247 8.81 -19.94 3.76
C ARG A 247 8.54 -21.02 4.80
N GLU A 248 8.14 -20.67 6.02
CA GLU A 248 7.66 -21.64 7.02
C GLU A 248 6.45 -22.44 6.51
N ILE A 249 5.61 -21.83 5.67
CA ILE A 249 4.38 -22.43 5.13
C ILE A 249 4.42 -22.67 3.63
N ASP A 250 5.27 -21.96 2.90
CA ASP A 250 5.48 -22.10 1.46
C ASP A 250 6.99 -22.09 1.17
N PRO A 251 7.66 -23.24 1.31
CA PRO A 251 9.12 -23.34 1.13
C PRO A 251 9.60 -22.94 -0.27
N ASP A 252 8.70 -22.97 -1.28
CA ASP A 252 8.98 -22.56 -2.65
C ASP A 252 8.86 -21.04 -2.86
N PHE A 253 8.52 -20.25 -1.81
CA PHE A 253 8.37 -18.80 -1.92
C PHE A 253 9.58 -18.15 -2.58
N GLU A 254 9.34 -17.49 -3.72
CA GLU A 254 10.37 -16.90 -4.56
C GLU A 254 9.91 -15.57 -5.15
N PRO A 255 10.56 -14.45 -4.79
CA PRO A 255 10.32 -13.15 -5.42
C PRO A 255 10.76 -13.13 -6.89
N CYS A 256 10.14 -12.23 -7.66
CA CYS A 256 10.46 -12.06 -9.08
C CYS A 256 11.06 -10.70 -9.41
N ALA A 257 10.76 -9.66 -8.63
CA ALA A 257 11.23 -8.30 -8.89
C ALA A 257 11.44 -7.52 -7.60
N PHE A 258 12.23 -6.44 -7.66
CA PHE A 258 12.50 -5.58 -6.51
C PHE A 258 12.82 -4.15 -6.92
N LEU A 259 12.69 -3.20 -5.96
CA LEU A 259 13.34 -1.91 -5.96
C LEU A 259 14.43 -1.89 -4.91
N ASN A 260 15.56 -1.28 -5.25
CA ASN A 260 16.69 -1.12 -4.35
C ASN A 260 16.60 0.15 -3.51
N GLY A 261 17.57 0.31 -2.62
CA GLY A 261 17.80 1.54 -1.87
C GLY A 261 18.67 2.54 -2.62
N THR A 262 18.57 3.80 -2.22
CA THR A 262 19.38 4.91 -2.79
C THR A 262 20.86 4.79 -2.41
N GLU A 263 21.14 4.31 -1.20
CA GLU A 263 22.51 4.20 -0.66
C GLU A 263 23.08 2.78 -0.79
N ASP A 264 22.22 1.77 -0.73
CA ASP A 264 22.60 0.37 -0.88
C ASP A 264 21.79 -0.30 -1.99
N PRO A 265 22.41 -0.55 -3.15
CA PRO A 265 21.74 -1.21 -4.29
C PRO A 265 21.31 -2.65 -4.01
N ARG A 266 21.80 -3.28 -2.95
CA ARG A 266 21.45 -4.63 -2.56
C ARG A 266 20.28 -4.70 -1.58
N SER A 267 19.90 -3.58 -0.97
CA SER A 267 18.74 -3.54 -0.09
C SER A 267 17.45 -3.66 -0.89
N MET A 268 16.52 -4.46 -0.39
CA MET A 268 15.23 -4.71 -1.07
C MET A 268 14.15 -3.86 -0.44
N LYS A 269 13.96 -2.63 -0.97
CA LYS A 269 12.95 -1.70 -0.48
C LYS A 269 11.53 -2.11 -0.85
N TRP A 270 11.36 -2.65 -2.05
CA TRP A 270 10.12 -3.27 -2.51
C TRP A 270 10.48 -4.63 -3.07
N LEU A 271 9.84 -5.65 -2.59
CA LEU A 271 10.02 -7.02 -3.06
C LEU A 271 8.68 -7.53 -3.59
N LEU A 272 8.63 -7.90 -4.85
CA LEU A 272 7.43 -8.33 -5.54
C LEU A 272 7.50 -9.83 -5.82
N THR A 273 6.41 -10.50 -5.53
CA THR A 273 6.21 -11.92 -5.83
C THR A 273 4.94 -12.11 -6.63
N LEU A 274 4.94 -13.02 -7.58
CA LEU A 274 3.77 -13.40 -8.37
C LEU A 274 3.53 -14.89 -8.21
N LYS A 275 2.59 -15.24 -7.32
CA LYS A 275 2.20 -16.60 -6.98
C LYS A 275 1.08 -17.07 -7.91
N VAL A 276 1.16 -18.30 -8.41
CA VAL A 276 0.11 -18.97 -9.18
C VAL A 276 -0.45 -20.14 -8.38
N GLY A 277 -1.76 -20.19 -8.25
CA GLY A 277 -2.44 -21.25 -7.51
C GLY A 277 -3.95 -21.08 -7.48
N ASP A 278 -4.57 -21.80 -6.57
CA ASP A 278 -5.97 -21.67 -6.18
C ASP A 278 -6.08 -21.47 -4.66
N LYS A 279 -7.30 -21.48 -4.12
CA LYS A 279 -7.56 -21.24 -2.68
C LYS A 279 -6.87 -22.23 -1.75
N ASP A 280 -6.61 -23.44 -2.24
CA ASP A 280 -6.11 -24.56 -1.43
C ASP A 280 -4.61 -24.78 -1.57
N ARG A 281 -4.02 -24.36 -2.71
CA ARG A 281 -2.64 -24.72 -3.06
C ARG A 281 -1.89 -23.67 -3.87
N THR A 282 -0.59 -23.63 -3.67
CA THR A 282 0.37 -22.92 -4.52
C THR A 282 0.95 -23.88 -5.57
N LEU A 283 0.77 -23.58 -6.85
CA LEU A 283 1.40 -24.33 -7.94
C LEU A 283 2.83 -23.86 -8.19
N GLY A 284 3.13 -22.60 -7.92
CA GLY A 284 4.48 -22.04 -8.03
C GLY A 284 4.49 -20.53 -8.20
N TYR A 285 5.64 -20.02 -8.61
CA TYR A 285 5.93 -18.60 -8.72
C TYR A 285 6.38 -18.24 -10.12
N LEU A 286 5.92 -17.11 -10.64
CA LEU A 286 6.40 -16.53 -11.90
C LEU A 286 7.77 -15.88 -11.65
N GLY A 287 8.70 -16.14 -12.55
CA GLY A 287 10.09 -15.70 -12.36
C GLY A 287 10.38 -14.30 -12.87
N PRO A 288 11.62 -13.81 -12.65
CA PRO A 288 12.05 -12.45 -12.97
C PRO A 288 11.90 -12.09 -14.45
N ARG A 289 12.18 -13.02 -15.37
CA ARG A 289 11.99 -12.79 -16.81
C ARG A 289 10.52 -12.51 -17.19
N PHE A 290 9.57 -13.11 -16.47
CA PHE A 290 8.17 -12.83 -16.69
C PHE A 290 7.82 -11.40 -16.22
N ALA A 291 8.28 -11.01 -15.04
CA ALA A 291 8.08 -9.66 -14.52
C ALA A 291 8.70 -8.60 -15.46
N GLU A 292 9.92 -8.84 -15.93
CA GLU A 292 10.61 -8.01 -16.91
C GLU A 292 9.79 -7.87 -18.21
N LEU A 293 9.39 -9.01 -18.78
CA LEU A 293 8.61 -9.03 -20.02
C LEU A 293 7.33 -8.20 -19.91
N VAL A 294 6.57 -8.39 -18.80
CA VAL A 294 5.32 -7.67 -18.57
C VAL A 294 5.57 -6.17 -18.44
N GLN A 295 6.56 -5.75 -17.68
CA GLN A 295 6.87 -4.33 -17.47
C GLN A 295 7.37 -3.67 -18.77
N VAL A 296 8.33 -4.30 -19.46
CA VAL A 296 8.89 -3.76 -20.70
C VAL A 296 7.83 -3.71 -21.81
N PHE A 297 7.04 -4.76 -21.96
CA PHE A 297 5.97 -4.82 -22.97
C PHE A 297 4.91 -3.76 -22.70
N HIS A 298 4.46 -3.60 -21.46
CA HIS A 298 3.50 -2.57 -21.09
C HIS A 298 4.06 -1.18 -21.38
N HIS A 299 5.31 -0.93 -21.00
CA HIS A 299 5.96 0.36 -21.26
C HIS A 299 6.12 0.65 -22.77
N PHE A 300 6.48 -0.38 -23.57
CA PHE A 300 6.64 -0.23 -25.00
C PHE A 300 5.33 0.15 -25.72
N PHE A 301 4.19 -0.48 -25.32
CA PHE A 301 2.92 -0.25 -26.01
C PHE A 301 2.10 0.91 -25.43
N TRP A 302 2.20 1.17 -24.12
CA TRP A 302 1.40 2.20 -23.43
C TRP A 302 2.23 3.38 -22.90
N GLY A 303 3.55 3.32 -22.99
CA GLY A 303 4.43 4.40 -22.54
C GLY A 303 4.56 4.53 -21.02
N THR A 304 4.05 3.57 -20.25
CA THR A 304 4.08 3.55 -18.77
C THR A 304 4.37 2.15 -18.26
N TYR A 305 4.93 2.03 -17.07
CA TYR A 305 5.09 0.75 -16.40
C TYR A 305 3.75 0.31 -15.77
N LEU A 306 3.46 -0.99 -15.84
CA LEU A 306 2.21 -1.54 -15.33
C LEU A 306 2.07 -1.36 -13.82
N ALA A 307 0.99 -0.72 -13.39
CA ALA A 307 0.59 -0.62 -11.99
C ALA A 307 -0.31 -1.80 -11.58
N TYR A 308 -1.60 -1.60 -11.70
CA TYR A 308 -2.61 -2.57 -11.32
C TYR A 308 -3.15 -3.32 -12.53
N THR A 309 -3.38 -4.63 -12.34
CA THR A 309 -4.02 -5.48 -13.34
C THR A 309 -5.51 -5.66 -12.99
N ARG A 310 -6.36 -5.64 -14.00
CA ARG A 310 -7.80 -5.91 -13.78
C ARG A 310 -8.00 -7.34 -13.27
N PRO A 311 -8.89 -7.58 -12.30
CA PRO A 311 -9.08 -8.90 -11.67
C PRO A 311 -9.34 -10.06 -12.63
N TRP A 312 -10.03 -9.82 -13.74
CA TRP A 312 -10.30 -10.87 -14.71
C TRP A 312 -9.03 -11.45 -15.37
N LEU A 313 -7.99 -10.64 -15.55
CA LEU A 313 -6.70 -11.10 -16.09
C LEU A 313 -5.96 -12.02 -15.10
N VAL A 314 -5.99 -11.69 -13.82
CA VAL A 314 -5.29 -12.49 -12.80
C VAL A 314 -6.08 -13.71 -12.34
N ARG A 315 -7.36 -13.81 -12.69
CA ARG A 315 -8.22 -14.98 -12.43
C ARG A 315 -8.15 -16.05 -13.49
N THR A 316 -7.34 -15.88 -14.52
CA THR A 316 -7.20 -16.80 -15.67
C THR A 316 -5.73 -17.14 -15.90
N ALA A 317 -5.02 -17.55 -14.84
CA ALA A 317 -3.59 -17.87 -14.92
C ALA A 317 -3.29 -18.98 -15.93
N GLN A 318 -4.25 -19.87 -16.24
CA GLN A 318 -4.11 -20.88 -17.30
C GLN A 318 -3.83 -20.25 -18.68
N ALA A 319 -4.24 -19.01 -18.93
CA ALA A 319 -3.92 -18.30 -20.17
C ALA A 319 -2.42 -18.11 -20.40
N LEU A 320 -1.60 -18.25 -19.34
CA LEU A 320 -0.13 -18.20 -19.42
C LEU A 320 0.51 -19.52 -19.90
N PHE A 321 -0.22 -20.64 -19.91
CA PHE A 321 0.35 -21.95 -20.21
C PHE A 321 1.00 -22.09 -21.59
N PRO A 322 0.56 -21.43 -22.67
CA PRO A 322 1.29 -21.41 -23.93
C PRO A 322 2.73 -20.87 -23.79
N LEU A 323 2.97 -19.98 -22.83
CA LEU A 323 4.30 -19.45 -22.54
C LEU A 323 5.22 -20.45 -21.81
N ALA A 324 4.71 -21.59 -21.40
CA ALA A 324 5.53 -22.66 -20.75
C ALA A 324 6.65 -23.17 -21.63
N LEU A 325 6.53 -23.04 -22.97
CA LEU A 325 7.58 -23.36 -23.92
C LEU A 325 8.81 -22.47 -23.75
N PHE A 326 8.59 -21.19 -23.38
CA PHE A 326 9.62 -20.15 -23.31
C PHE A 326 10.05 -19.80 -21.88
N SER A 327 9.22 -20.11 -20.87
CA SER A 327 9.47 -19.76 -19.47
C SER A 327 9.59 -20.98 -18.58
N LYS A 328 10.76 -21.13 -17.93
CA LYS A 328 11.01 -22.23 -16.97
C LYS A 328 10.04 -22.18 -15.76
N SER A 329 9.72 -21.00 -15.26
CA SER A 329 8.80 -20.82 -14.12
C SER A 329 7.37 -21.21 -14.49
N ILE A 330 6.85 -20.73 -15.63
CA ILE A 330 5.53 -21.11 -16.11
C ILE A 330 5.46 -22.61 -16.42
N ARG A 331 6.51 -23.18 -17.00
CA ARG A 331 6.61 -24.62 -17.26
C ARG A 331 6.53 -25.44 -15.97
N LYS A 332 7.21 -25.00 -14.89
CA LYS A 332 7.08 -25.65 -13.57
C LYS A 332 5.61 -25.66 -13.08
N VAL A 333 4.94 -24.52 -13.14
CA VAL A 333 3.53 -24.37 -12.78
C VAL A 333 2.64 -25.28 -13.63
N PHE A 334 2.81 -25.23 -14.95
CA PHE A 334 2.07 -26.06 -15.90
C PHE A 334 2.24 -27.57 -15.64
N LEU A 335 3.47 -28.05 -15.40
CA LEU A 335 3.75 -29.44 -15.11
C LEU A 335 3.17 -29.89 -13.76
N LYS A 336 3.16 -29.01 -12.74
CA LYS A 336 2.46 -29.29 -11.48
C LYS A 336 0.95 -29.43 -11.70
N TRP A 337 0.36 -28.50 -12.44
CA TRP A 337 -1.07 -28.54 -12.76
C TRP A 337 -1.48 -29.79 -13.55
N LEU A 338 -0.67 -30.23 -14.52
CA LEU A 338 -0.94 -31.46 -15.31
C LEU A 338 -0.96 -32.73 -14.45
N LYS A 339 -0.24 -32.78 -13.34
CA LYS A 339 -0.18 -33.94 -12.45
C LYS A 339 -1.45 -34.14 -11.62
N GLU A 340 -2.38 -33.19 -11.64
CA GLU A 340 -3.62 -33.21 -10.84
C GLU A 340 -4.86 -33.09 -11.73
N PRO A 341 -5.17 -34.11 -12.55
CA PRO A 341 -6.24 -34.01 -13.55
C PRO A 341 -7.63 -33.76 -12.96
N GLY A 342 -7.88 -34.19 -11.72
CA GLY A 342 -9.14 -33.90 -11.00
C GLY A 342 -9.38 -32.42 -10.69
N LYS A 343 -8.37 -31.56 -10.86
CA LYS A 343 -8.42 -30.12 -10.60
C LYS A 343 -8.20 -29.24 -11.84
N TRP A 344 -8.27 -29.82 -13.04
CA TRP A 344 -8.05 -29.05 -14.28
C TRP A 344 -9.16 -28.02 -14.56
N THR A 345 -10.35 -28.23 -14.00
CA THR A 345 -11.49 -27.31 -14.11
C THR A 345 -11.40 -26.12 -13.15
N ASP A 346 -10.52 -26.19 -12.15
CA ASP A 346 -10.38 -25.15 -11.15
C ASP A 346 -9.76 -23.88 -11.77
N CYS A 347 -10.31 -22.73 -11.43
CA CYS A 347 -9.72 -21.45 -11.84
C CYS A 347 -8.41 -21.24 -11.12
N LEU A 348 -7.34 -21.02 -11.87
CA LEU A 348 -6.06 -20.62 -11.32
C LEU A 348 -5.95 -19.09 -11.29
N HIS A 349 -5.43 -18.60 -10.21
CA HIS A 349 -5.25 -17.18 -9.95
C HIS A 349 -3.78 -16.81 -9.89
N ILE A 350 -3.48 -15.56 -10.23
CA ILE A 350 -2.21 -14.92 -9.91
C ILE A 350 -2.46 -14.01 -8.72
N GLN A 351 -1.74 -14.23 -7.63
CA GLN A 351 -1.77 -13.38 -6.45
C GLN A 351 -0.38 -12.80 -6.19
N SER A 352 -0.33 -11.49 -5.93
CA SER A 352 0.91 -10.83 -5.54
C SER A 352 1.10 -10.88 -4.03
N ILE A 353 2.31 -11.17 -3.59
CA ILE A 353 2.77 -10.89 -2.22
C ILE A 353 3.88 -9.85 -2.35
N MET A 354 3.71 -8.72 -1.67
CA MET A 354 4.68 -7.63 -1.68
C MET A 354 5.25 -7.44 -0.28
N ILE A 355 6.52 -7.13 -0.21
CA ILE A 355 7.18 -6.73 1.03
C ILE A 355 7.76 -5.34 0.79
N ILE A 356 7.36 -4.38 1.63
CA ILE A 356 7.83 -2.99 1.53
C ILE A 356 8.65 -2.69 2.77
N GLN A 357 9.93 -2.38 2.55
CA GLN A 357 10.86 -1.94 3.59
C GLN A 357 11.10 -0.44 3.40
N PRO A 358 10.50 0.43 4.23
CA PRO A 358 10.68 1.88 4.12
C PRO A 358 12.13 2.33 4.33
N CYS A 359 12.33 3.62 4.61
CA CYS A 359 13.64 4.19 4.86
C CYS A 359 14.39 3.48 6.00
N ASP A 360 15.64 3.10 5.77
CA ASP A 360 16.57 2.67 6.83
C ASP A 360 17.56 3.80 7.11
N VAL A 361 18.00 3.89 8.36
CA VAL A 361 19.12 4.75 8.77
C VAL A 361 20.30 3.85 9.09
N PHE A 362 21.41 4.05 8.40
CA PHE A 362 22.64 3.30 8.63
C PHE A 362 23.38 3.80 9.88
N GLU A 363 24.33 3.02 10.38
CA GLU A 363 25.15 3.36 11.56
C GLU A 363 25.91 4.69 11.40
N ASP A 364 26.22 5.07 10.17
CA ASP A 364 26.84 6.36 9.83
C ASP A 364 25.85 7.52 9.67
N GLY A 365 24.55 7.28 9.86
CA GLY A 365 23.48 8.27 9.74
C GLY A 365 22.94 8.47 8.32
N ARG A 366 23.52 7.86 7.30
CA ARG A 366 22.93 7.91 5.94
C ARG A 366 21.59 7.23 5.88
N GLN A 367 20.71 7.79 5.10
CA GLN A 367 19.33 7.31 4.98
C GLN A 367 19.13 6.64 3.63
N ASN A 368 18.81 5.37 3.66
CA ASN A 368 18.62 4.54 2.51
C ASN A 368 17.14 4.51 2.11
N MET A 369 16.74 5.38 1.19
CA MET A 369 15.38 5.51 0.66
C MET A 369 15.11 4.49 -0.45
N CYS A 370 13.86 4.43 -0.93
CA CYS A 370 13.52 3.64 -2.12
C CYS A 370 13.99 4.37 -3.39
N ASP A 371 14.90 3.77 -4.15
CA ASP A 371 15.32 4.30 -5.44
C ASP A 371 14.22 4.06 -6.49
N GLY A 372 13.67 5.15 -7.05
CA GLY A 372 12.51 5.08 -7.94
C GLY A 372 11.20 4.73 -7.22
N CYS A 373 10.97 5.30 -6.03
CA CYS A 373 9.76 5.05 -5.24
C CYS A 373 8.48 5.28 -6.04
N PRO A 374 7.54 4.30 -6.07
CA PRO A 374 6.23 4.52 -6.68
C PRO A 374 5.36 5.50 -5.89
N ASP A 375 5.47 5.47 -4.56
CA ASP A 375 4.70 6.33 -3.64
C ASP A 375 5.36 7.72 -3.51
N ALA A 376 5.72 8.34 -4.64
CA ALA A 376 6.19 9.71 -4.67
C ALA A 376 5.03 10.68 -4.88
N ILE A 377 5.05 11.79 -4.13
CA ILE A 377 4.05 12.85 -4.14
C ILE A 377 4.64 14.16 -4.64
N LEU A 378 3.81 15.01 -5.22
CA LEU A 378 4.23 16.37 -5.61
C LEU A 378 4.27 17.29 -4.38
N HIS A 379 5.42 17.89 -4.09
CA HIS A 379 5.58 18.91 -3.07
C HIS A 379 6.35 20.11 -3.63
N LYS A 380 5.73 21.29 -3.62
CA LYS A 380 6.34 22.56 -4.11
C LYS A 380 7.01 22.38 -5.49
N GLY A 381 6.32 21.71 -6.42
CA GLY A 381 6.79 21.53 -7.81
C GLY A 381 7.83 20.42 -8.03
N ARG A 382 8.14 19.59 -7.01
CA ARG A 382 9.09 18.48 -7.08
C ARG A 382 8.43 17.18 -6.62
N MET A 383 8.81 16.06 -7.22
CA MET A 383 8.41 14.73 -6.75
C MET A 383 9.29 14.34 -5.57
N VAL A 384 8.66 13.98 -4.44
CA VAL A 384 9.33 13.61 -3.19
C VAL A 384 8.73 12.33 -2.61
N TRP A 385 9.44 11.64 -1.72
CA TRP A 385 8.93 10.46 -1.02
C TRP A 385 7.77 10.82 -0.09
N SER A 386 6.61 10.20 -0.30
CA SER A 386 5.40 10.46 0.51
C SER A 386 5.62 10.19 2.00
N CYS A 387 6.37 9.14 2.33
CA CYS A 387 6.65 8.75 3.71
C CYS A 387 7.51 9.75 4.50
N ARG A 388 8.05 10.80 3.84
CA ARG A 388 8.89 11.83 4.48
C ARG A 388 8.38 13.26 4.23
N VAL A 389 7.23 13.42 3.62
CA VAL A 389 6.75 14.76 3.26
C VAL A 389 6.44 15.62 4.50
N ASP A 390 6.10 15.03 5.65
CA ASP A 390 5.91 15.77 6.91
C ASP A 390 7.18 16.44 7.41
N GLU A 391 8.36 15.89 7.10
CA GLU A 391 9.63 16.57 7.37
C GLU A 391 9.76 17.86 6.56
N LEU A 392 9.39 17.81 5.26
CA LEU A 392 9.41 18.98 4.39
C LEU A 392 8.36 20.03 4.81
N VAL A 393 7.22 19.60 5.32
CA VAL A 393 6.17 20.49 5.83
C VAL A 393 6.63 21.18 7.12
N LYS A 394 7.16 20.40 8.08
CA LYS A 394 7.52 20.91 9.43
C LYS A 394 8.86 21.64 9.46
N TYR A 395 9.86 21.12 8.76
CA TYR A 395 11.24 21.63 8.85
C TYR A 395 11.75 22.28 7.55
N GLY A 396 10.98 22.23 6.47
CA GLY A 396 11.35 22.79 5.15
C GLY A 396 12.36 21.96 4.37
N THR A 397 12.93 20.91 4.96
CA THR A 397 13.91 20.00 4.35
C THR A 397 13.83 18.62 5.01
N PHE A 398 14.44 17.61 4.38
CA PHE A 398 14.58 16.31 5.00
C PHE A 398 15.52 16.36 6.22
N ILE A 399 15.22 15.56 7.23
CA ILE A 399 16.06 15.37 8.39
C ILE A 399 17.30 14.58 7.99
N THR A 400 18.47 14.99 8.52
CA THR A 400 19.72 14.24 8.46
C THR A 400 20.08 13.75 9.84
N CYS A 401 20.73 12.60 9.95
CA CYS A 401 21.14 11.99 11.21
C CYS A 401 22.66 11.95 11.30
N THR A 402 23.21 12.33 12.44
CA THR A 402 24.66 12.23 12.75
C THR A 402 24.86 11.39 14.00
N PRO A 403 25.74 10.38 14.01
CA PRO A 403 25.99 9.57 15.19
C PRO A 403 26.47 10.40 16.39
N ARG A 404 25.91 10.17 17.57
CA ARG A 404 26.41 10.76 18.83
C ARG A 404 27.72 10.10 19.22
N GLY A 405 28.74 10.91 19.51
CA GLY A 405 29.99 10.38 20.10
C GLY A 405 31.00 9.83 19.11
N GLY A 406 30.90 10.11 17.84
CA GLY A 406 32.00 9.94 16.90
C GLY A 406 33.12 10.86 17.28
N CYS A 407 34.17 10.34 17.95
CA CYS A 407 35.43 11.04 18.12
C CYS A 407 35.88 11.59 16.79
N CYS A 408 36.23 12.86 16.78
CA CYS A 408 36.74 13.68 15.72
C CYS A 408 37.85 12.96 14.89
N GLY A 409 37.43 12.07 14.00
CA GLY A 409 38.22 11.63 12.86
C GLY A 409 37.81 12.57 11.74
N THR A 410 38.78 13.38 11.30
CA THR A 410 38.71 14.34 10.20
C THR A 410 37.54 14.11 9.24
N ALA A 411 36.44 14.80 9.53
CA ALA A 411 35.35 14.91 8.59
C ALA A 411 35.95 15.63 7.38
N THR A 412 36.33 14.86 6.38
CA THR A 412 36.27 15.34 5.01
C THR A 412 34.82 15.85 4.89
N GLN A 413 34.66 17.17 4.80
CA GLN A 413 33.42 17.79 4.41
C GLN A 413 33.03 17.15 3.08
N ALA A 414 32.28 16.06 3.15
CA ALA A 414 31.44 15.67 2.06
C ALA A 414 30.47 16.85 1.96
N THR A 415 30.67 17.69 0.97
CA THR A 415 29.63 18.55 0.44
C THR A 415 28.35 17.74 0.48
N PRO A 416 27.22 18.28 1.01
CA PRO A 416 25.98 17.57 0.98
C PRO A 416 25.81 17.11 -0.46
N ALA A 417 26.00 15.82 -0.70
CA ALA A 417 25.53 15.25 -1.93
C ALA A 417 24.07 15.63 -1.91
N GLU A 418 23.66 16.46 -2.86
CA GLU A 418 22.27 16.77 -3.16
C GLU A 418 21.62 15.43 -3.49
N SER A 419 21.35 14.67 -2.43
CA SER A 419 20.85 13.34 -2.51
C SER A 419 19.42 13.41 -3.01
N GLY A 420 19.30 13.04 -4.23
CA GLY A 420 18.05 12.66 -4.83
C GLY A 420 17.15 13.82 -5.17
N ALA A 421 17.14 14.13 -6.40
CA ALA A 421 16.28 14.95 -7.22
C ALA A 421 16.96 16.18 -7.83
N ASN A 422 18.25 16.12 -8.04
CA ASN A 422 18.82 16.93 -9.14
C ASN A 422 18.63 16.15 -10.43
N LEU A 423 17.50 16.42 -11.11
CA LEU A 423 17.53 16.44 -12.56
C LEU A 423 18.67 17.39 -12.96
N PRO A 424 19.54 17.02 -13.91
CA PRO A 424 20.60 17.91 -14.39
C PRO A 424 19.99 19.27 -14.69
N ALA A 425 20.60 20.33 -14.23
CA ALA A 425 20.17 21.73 -14.39
C ALA A 425 20.04 22.16 -15.87
N GLU A 426 20.51 21.35 -16.79
CA GLU A 426 20.45 21.62 -18.25
C GLU A 426 19.06 21.39 -18.88
N ALA A 427 18.05 20.83 -18.14
CA ALA A 427 16.68 20.79 -18.65
C ALA A 427 15.79 21.95 -18.19
N ALA A 428 16.32 22.85 -17.36
CA ALA A 428 15.69 24.15 -17.08
C ALA A 428 16.15 25.18 -18.10
N GLY A 429 15.76 25.00 -19.36
CA GLY A 429 15.81 26.07 -20.35
C GLY A 429 15.02 27.25 -19.78
N THR A 430 15.70 28.34 -19.49
CA THR A 430 15.10 29.64 -19.22
C THR A 430 14.17 29.95 -20.39
N LEU A 431 12.87 29.78 -20.19
CA LEU A 431 11.86 30.32 -21.09
C LEU A 431 12.07 31.85 -21.07
N PRO A 432 12.31 32.50 -22.23
CA PRO A 432 12.36 33.92 -22.27
C PRO A 432 11.01 34.47 -21.84
N ALA A 433 11.02 35.53 -21.03
CA ALA A 433 9.83 36.24 -20.57
C ALA A 433 8.95 36.54 -21.76
N ALA A 434 7.75 35.96 -21.82
CA ALA A 434 6.77 36.26 -22.84
C ALA A 434 6.39 37.73 -22.74
N LYS A 435 6.66 38.49 -23.78
CA LYS A 435 6.05 39.82 -23.99
C LYS A 435 4.55 39.64 -24.08
N PRO A 436 3.73 40.55 -23.51
CA PRO A 436 2.29 40.50 -23.66
C PRO A 436 1.93 40.68 -25.14
N GLU A 437 1.43 39.62 -25.76
CA GLU A 437 0.84 39.71 -27.10
C GLU A 437 -0.56 40.33 -26.98
N ALA A 438 -0.83 41.28 -27.87
CA ALA A 438 -2.10 41.96 -28.05
C ALA A 438 -3.20 40.93 -28.48
N PRO A 439 -4.48 41.16 -28.16
CA PRO A 439 -5.55 40.22 -28.47
C PRO A 439 -5.74 40.09 -29.99
N LEU A 440 -5.60 38.88 -30.51
CA LEU A 440 -5.92 38.51 -31.86
C LEU A 440 -7.41 38.66 -32.13
N ALA A 441 -7.77 39.52 -33.08
CA ALA A 441 -9.14 39.69 -33.55
C ALA A 441 -9.64 38.41 -34.21
N VAL A 442 -10.71 37.85 -33.65
CA VAL A 442 -11.47 36.69 -34.19
C VAL A 442 -12.27 37.17 -35.39
N LYS A 443 -11.96 36.70 -36.59
CA LYS A 443 -12.82 36.81 -37.76
C LYS A 443 -14.03 35.90 -37.61
N PRO A 444 -15.25 36.32 -37.96
CA PRO A 444 -16.42 35.47 -37.92
C PRO A 444 -16.40 34.46 -39.08
N GLU A 445 -16.40 33.18 -38.73
CA GLU A 445 -16.70 32.12 -39.70
C GLU A 445 -18.20 31.96 -39.96
N ALA A 446 -18.52 31.62 -41.22
CA ALA A 446 -19.81 31.62 -41.79
C ALA A 446 -20.74 30.57 -41.17
N SER A 447 -22.04 30.97 -41.04
CA SER A 447 -23.17 30.21 -40.59
C SER A 447 -23.45 28.95 -41.43
N ALA A 448 -23.53 27.78 -40.78
CA ALA A 448 -24.16 26.57 -41.31
C ALA A 448 -25.61 26.48 -40.78
N PRO A 449 -26.54 25.85 -41.50
CA PRO A 449 -27.97 26.03 -41.33
C PRO A 449 -28.54 25.30 -40.11
N ALA A 450 -29.48 25.96 -39.45
CA ALA A 450 -30.21 25.45 -38.28
C ALA A 450 -31.17 24.31 -38.66
N VAL A 451 -30.95 23.14 -38.06
CA VAL A 451 -31.99 22.08 -38.00
C VAL A 451 -32.74 22.27 -36.68
N LYS A 452 -33.99 22.73 -36.82
CA LYS A 452 -34.93 22.77 -35.69
C LYS A 452 -35.40 21.35 -35.38
N GLN A 453 -35.04 20.80 -34.29
CA GLN A 453 -35.74 19.72 -33.61
C GLN A 453 -36.27 20.22 -32.29
N GLU A 454 -37.59 20.38 -32.22
CA GLU A 454 -38.36 20.63 -31.00
C GLU A 454 -38.34 19.35 -30.15
N VAL A 455 -37.58 19.34 -29.03
CA VAL A 455 -37.74 18.33 -28.00
C VAL A 455 -38.57 18.94 -26.88
N LYS A 456 -39.83 18.51 -26.77
CA LYS A 456 -40.70 18.80 -25.63
C LYS A 456 -40.11 18.21 -24.37
N ALA A 457 -39.78 19.05 -23.39
CA ALA A 457 -39.45 18.64 -22.03
C ALA A 457 -40.72 18.06 -21.33
N PRO A 458 -40.61 16.95 -20.60
CA PRO A 458 -41.69 16.50 -19.73
C PRO A 458 -41.74 17.37 -18.47
N ALA A 459 -42.97 17.76 -18.10
CA ALA A 459 -43.27 18.56 -16.91
C ALA A 459 -42.82 17.82 -15.63
N VAL A 460 -41.94 18.45 -14.84
CA VAL A 460 -41.60 18.02 -13.48
C VAL A 460 -42.78 18.38 -12.58
N LYS A 461 -43.45 17.37 -12.02
CA LYS A 461 -44.39 17.57 -10.92
C LYS A 461 -43.59 17.80 -9.66
N GLU A 462 -43.79 18.95 -9.05
CA GLU A 462 -43.33 19.32 -7.72
C GLU A 462 -44.04 18.40 -6.70
N GLU A 463 -43.30 17.47 -6.10
CA GLU A 463 -43.78 16.70 -4.95
C GLU A 463 -43.47 17.49 -3.67
N ALA A 464 -44.49 17.65 -2.85
CA ALA A 464 -44.43 18.31 -1.56
C ALA A 464 -43.47 17.61 -0.58
N PRO A 465 -42.90 18.35 0.40
CA PRO A 465 -41.93 17.76 1.32
C PRO A 465 -42.58 16.71 2.22
N ALA A 466 -41.97 15.53 2.27
CA ALA A 466 -42.41 14.43 3.14
C ALA A 466 -42.23 14.82 4.62
N ALA A 467 -43.25 14.50 5.42
CA ALA A 467 -43.26 14.68 6.85
C ALA A 467 -42.14 13.87 7.57
N PRO A 468 -41.69 14.31 8.75
CA PRO A 468 -40.65 13.60 9.51
C PRO A 468 -41.12 12.22 9.94
N ILE A 469 -40.28 11.20 9.67
CA ILE A 469 -40.49 9.83 10.14
C ILE A 469 -40.19 9.81 11.64
N GLU A 470 -41.22 9.60 12.46
CA GLU A 470 -41.07 9.29 13.90
C GLU A 470 -40.34 7.96 14.06
N MET A 471 -39.25 7.99 14.83
CA MET A 471 -38.53 6.77 15.26
C MET A 471 -39.41 5.94 16.23
N PRO A 472 -39.52 4.63 16.06
CA PRO A 472 -40.22 3.80 17.03
C PRO A 472 -39.46 3.76 18.35
N ALA A 473 -40.22 3.88 19.45
CA ALA A 473 -39.70 3.85 20.82
C ALA A 473 -38.98 2.53 21.11
N ALA A 474 -37.87 2.63 21.84
CA ALA A 474 -37.05 1.49 22.25
C ALA A 474 -37.88 0.48 23.03
N ALA A 475 -37.77 -0.80 22.67
CA ALA A 475 -38.38 -1.93 23.39
C ALA A 475 -37.78 -2.06 24.81
N PRO A 476 -38.55 -2.47 25.82
CA PRO A 476 -38.07 -2.58 27.20
C PRO A 476 -37.02 -3.70 27.32
N GLN A 477 -35.92 -3.36 28.00
CA GLN A 477 -34.84 -4.31 28.32
C GLN A 477 -35.36 -5.46 29.22
N ALA A 478 -35.03 -6.68 28.85
CA ALA A 478 -35.27 -7.88 29.65
C ALA A 478 -34.47 -7.82 30.96
N PRO A 479 -35.03 -8.33 32.09
CA PRO A 479 -34.36 -8.30 33.39
C PRO A 479 -33.11 -9.20 33.40
N ALA A 480 -32.06 -8.70 34.05
CA ALA A 480 -30.80 -9.42 34.24
C ALA A 480 -30.96 -10.72 35.02
N PRO A 481 -30.21 -11.80 34.69
CA PRO A 481 -30.26 -13.04 35.44
C PRO A 481 -29.66 -12.89 36.85
N PRO A 482 -30.16 -13.65 37.88
CA PRO A 482 -29.73 -13.50 39.26
C PRO A 482 -28.28 -13.98 39.46
N ALA A 483 -27.53 -13.24 40.29
CA ALA A 483 -26.16 -13.52 40.65
C ALA A 483 -25.98 -14.91 41.29
N ALA A 484 -25.05 -15.69 40.80
CA ALA A 484 -24.67 -16.98 41.34
C ALA A 484 -23.95 -16.82 42.71
N LYS A 485 -24.40 -17.58 43.70
CA LYS A 485 -23.83 -17.64 45.07
C LYS A 485 -22.40 -18.26 45.01
N PRO A 486 -21.45 -17.79 45.85
CA PRO A 486 -20.10 -18.35 45.89
C PRO A 486 -20.12 -19.76 46.54
N LYS A 487 -19.49 -20.73 45.85
CA LYS A 487 -19.22 -22.06 46.39
C LYS A 487 -18.07 -22.01 47.39
N SER A 488 -18.30 -22.56 48.57
CA SER A 488 -17.36 -22.70 49.68
C SER A 488 -16.10 -23.49 49.30
N ALA A 489 -14.96 -23.03 49.83
CA ALA A 489 -13.66 -23.65 49.70
C ALA A 489 -13.61 -25.05 50.35
N ALA A 490 -13.23 -26.06 49.61
CA ALA A 490 -12.88 -27.39 50.12
C ALA A 490 -11.39 -27.47 50.43
N LYS A 491 -11.07 -27.90 51.65
CA LYS A 491 -9.71 -28.06 52.19
C LYS A 491 -8.94 -29.12 51.43
N SER A 492 -7.73 -28.77 50.95
CA SER A 492 -6.76 -29.72 50.41
C SER A 492 -6.00 -30.42 51.54
N LYS A 493 -6.02 -31.74 51.53
CA LYS A 493 -5.16 -32.60 52.38
C LYS A 493 -3.80 -32.77 51.69
N SER A 494 -2.74 -32.51 52.47
CA SER A 494 -1.36 -32.77 52.14
C SER A 494 -1.06 -34.27 52.02
N GLY A 495 -0.50 -34.69 50.88
CA GLY A 495 0.10 -36.01 50.67
C GLY A 495 1.58 -35.91 50.38
N LYS A 496 2.40 -36.55 51.22
CA LYS A 496 3.87 -36.62 51.15
C LYS A 496 4.34 -37.39 49.90
N PRO A 497 5.51 -37.08 49.38
CA PRO A 497 6.09 -37.81 48.24
C PRO A 497 6.76 -39.14 48.69
N LYS A 498 6.53 -40.22 47.96
CA LYS A 498 7.31 -41.47 48.07
C LYS A 498 8.45 -41.44 47.02
N ALA A 499 9.64 -41.59 47.55
CA ALA A 499 10.84 -41.88 46.77
C ALA A 499 10.78 -43.33 46.24
N SER A 500 11.15 -43.56 45.01
CA SER A 500 11.47 -44.87 44.48
C SER A 500 12.79 -44.85 43.70
N LYS A 501 13.62 -45.83 44.08
CA LYS A 501 15.02 -46.05 43.80
C LYS A 501 15.31 -46.42 42.33
N ALA A 502 16.44 -45.95 41.87
CA ALA A 502 17.13 -46.43 40.69
C ALA A 502 17.51 -47.95 40.81
N LYS A 503 17.37 -48.70 39.74
CA LYS A 503 18.20 -49.87 39.48
C LYS A 503 18.63 -49.83 38.00
N GLY A 504 19.92 -49.68 37.77
CA GLY A 504 20.54 -49.92 36.50
C GLY A 504 20.71 -51.42 36.24
N LYS A 505 20.80 -51.79 35.02
CA LYS A 505 21.68 -52.87 34.47
C LYS A 505 21.64 -52.87 32.96
N LYS A 506 22.85 -52.82 32.47
CA LYS A 506 23.51 -53.30 31.23
C LYS A 506 23.17 -52.54 29.96
#